data_94cfe52e6b61d7adede9a81a63bc64a6
#
_entry.id   94cfe52e6b61d7adede9a81a63bc64a6
#
_cell.length_a   1.000
_cell.length_b   1.000
_cell.length_c   1.000
_cell.angle_alpha   90.00
_cell.angle_beta   90.00
_cell.angle_gamma   90.00
#
_symmetry.space_group_name_H-M   'P 1'
#
loop_
_entity.id
_entity.type
_entity.pdbx_description
1 polymer ?
#
loop_
_entity_poly.entity_id
_entity_poly.type
_entity_poly.pdbx_seq_one_letter_code
_entity_poly.pdbx_strand_id
1 'polypeptide(L)'
;VIFKVSSGLFPWLSNGIWDAPSLKACQGILEGASGGCFAVLAERWNQLIFGFKYPSDQYWRPTVAFLLLLISVAPVLFSKLPRKLLVLTGLYPFIGFWLIWGGTIVGPFMALCGFVAAYYVFQQVEKRISFAVGLLAALVAAIFVWSIGSSIKEGFEGFIALEAVPSRDMGGFMLNIILGTVCVSLSLPIGILLALGRQS
;
A
#
# COMPACT_ATOMS: atom_id res chain seq x y z
N VAL A 1 31.96 1.21 18.70
CA VAL A 1 31.38 0.97 17.36
C VAL A 1 30.63 2.21 16.90
N ILE A 2 29.70 2.78 17.69
CA ILE A 2 28.86 3.93 17.33
C ILE A 2 29.72 5.17 17.00
N PHE A 3 30.74 5.48 17.82
CA PHE A 3 31.63 6.63 17.60
C PHE A 3 32.44 6.51 16.30
N LYS A 4 32.92 5.29 15.96
CA LYS A 4 33.67 5.05 14.73
C LYS A 4 32.79 5.13 13.46
N VAL A 5 31.52 4.73 13.57
CA VAL A 5 30.54 4.85 12.49
C VAL A 5 30.14 6.32 12.29
N SER A 6 29.88 7.06 13.37
CA SER A 6 29.51 8.47 13.27
C SER A 6 30.64 9.33 12.73
N SER A 7 31.89 9.11 13.15
CA SER A 7 33.05 9.86 12.66
C SER A 7 33.36 9.64 11.17
N GLY A 8 32.96 8.52 10.61
CA GLY A 8 33.07 8.27 9.16
C GLY A 8 31.86 8.74 8.36
N LEU A 9 30.66 8.56 8.92
CA LEU A 9 29.41 8.87 8.25
C LEU A 9 29.16 10.39 8.10
N PHE A 10 29.47 11.16 9.15
CA PHE A 10 29.27 12.61 9.15
C PHE A 10 30.10 13.34 8.07
N PRO A 11 31.43 13.14 7.96
CA PRO A 11 32.21 13.73 6.87
C PRO A 11 31.75 13.26 5.49
N TRP A 12 31.35 11.98 5.35
CA TRP A 12 30.85 11.46 4.09
C TRP A 12 29.53 12.10 3.66
N LEU A 13 28.62 12.39 4.59
CA LEU A 13 27.38 13.11 4.34
C LEU A 13 27.59 14.59 4.10
N SER A 14 28.48 15.24 4.86
CA SER A 14 28.76 16.68 4.72
C SER A 14 29.46 17.03 3.42
N ASN A 15 30.28 16.10 2.89
CA ASN A 15 30.92 16.24 1.59
C ASN A 15 30.04 15.74 0.43
N GLY A 16 28.73 15.58 0.67
CA GLY A 16 27.78 15.12 -0.33
C GLY A 16 27.57 16.11 -1.45
N ILE A 17 27.71 15.64 -2.70
CA ILE A 17 27.48 16.44 -3.91
C ILE A 17 26.05 16.21 -4.40
N TRP A 18 25.27 17.29 -4.43
CA TRP A 18 23.85 17.25 -4.83
C TRP A 18 23.62 17.67 -6.28
N ASP A 19 24.58 18.36 -6.89
CA ASP A 19 24.50 18.87 -8.25
C ASP A 19 25.71 18.43 -9.07
N ALA A 20 25.54 17.37 -9.85
CA ALA A 20 26.52 16.86 -10.80
C ALA A 20 25.82 16.16 -11.97
N PRO A 21 26.23 16.41 -13.23
CA PRO A 21 25.58 15.84 -14.41
C PRO A 21 25.87 14.35 -14.60
N SER A 22 26.81 13.79 -13.89
CA SER A 22 27.13 12.34 -13.96
C SER A 22 27.92 11.87 -12.74
N LEU A 23 27.93 10.54 -12.54
CA LEU A 23 28.73 9.91 -11.47
C LEU A 23 30.23 10.20 -11.62
N LYS A 24 30.75 10.26 -12.86
CA LYS A 24 32.14 10.59 -13.14
C LYS A 24 32.46 12.04 -12.77
N ALA A 25 31.56 12.96 -13.07
CA ALA A 25 31.70 14.37 -12.66
C ALA A 25 31.68 14.52 -11.14
N CYS A 26 30.83 13.78 -10.45
CA CYS A 26 30.76 13.72 -9.00
C CYS A 26 32.10 13.25 -8.40
N GLN A 27 32.71 12.19 -8.95
CA GLN A 27 34.02 11.69 -8.53
C GLN A 27 35.14 12.71 -8.79
N GLY A 28 35.06 13.44 -9.92
CA GLY A 28 36.00 14.50 -10.25
C GLY A 28 35.96 15.68 -9.25
N ILE A 29 34.78 16.07 -8.81
CA ILE A 29 34.59 17.14 -7.81
C ILE A 29 35.12 16.74 -6.43
N LEU A 30 35.01 15.45 -6.08
CA LEU A 30 35.50 14.92 -4.82
C LEU A 30 37.03 14.84 -4.72
N GLU A 31 37.76 14.89 -5.85
CA GLU A 31 39.23 14.85 -5.92
C GLU A 31 39.89 13.79 -5.01
N GLY A 32 39.21 12.65 -4.82
CA GLY A 32 39.66 11.56 -3.94
C GLY A 32 39.19 11.69 -2.48
N ALA A 33 38.45 12.73 -2.12
CA ALA A 33 37.81 12.82 -0.81
C ALA A 33 36.65 11.83 -0.68
N SER A 34 36.43 11.37 0.54
CA SER A 34 35.29 10.49 0.87
C SER A 34 34.00 11.33 0.94
N GLY A 35 33.11 11.16 -0.01
CA GLY A 35 31.81 11.84 -0.05
C GLY A 35 30.76 11.08 -0.83
N GLY A 36 29.47 11.30 -0.51
CA GLY A 36 28.33 10.71 -1.21
C GLY A 36 27.94 11.49 -2.47
N CYS A 37 27.66 10.82 -3.57
CA CYS A 37 27.10 11.46 -4.76
C CYS A 37 25.55 11.40 -4.70
N PHE A 38 24.93 12.46 -4.20
CA PHE A 38 23.46 12.57 -4.07
C PHE A 38 22.78 13.15 -5.32
N ALA A 39 23.54 13.57 -6.32
CA ALA A 39 23.02 14.08 -7.60
C ALA A 39 22.09 13.06 -8.27
N VAL A 40 22.37 11.76 -8.14
CA VAL A 40 21.50 10.69 -8.65
C VAL A 40 20.12 10.70 -7.98
N LEU A 41 20.03 11.06 -6.69
CA LEU A 41 18.77 11.18 -5.98
C LEU A 41 17.93 12.34 -6.51
N ALA A 42 18.57 13.47 -6.77
CA ALA A 42 17.89 14.66 -7.30
C ALA A 42 17.35 14.42 -8.71
N GLU A 43 18.15 13.77 -9.59
CA GLU A 43 17.79 13.55 -10.98
C GLU A 43 16.81 12.37 -11.15
N ARG A 44 16.90 11.34 -10.30
CA ARG A 44 16.12 10.11 -10.41
C ARG A 44 15.05 9.96 -9.33
N TRP A 45 14.67 11.07 -8.70
CA TRP A 45 13.69 11.09 -7.61
C TRP A 45 12.39 10.34 -7.95
N ASN A 46 11.82 10.63 -9.12
CA ASN A 46 10.59 9.98 -9.55
C ASN A 46 10.74 8.47 -9.70
N GLN A 47 11.88 8.00 -10.21
CA GLN A 47 12.16 6.57 -10.36
C GLN A 47 12.35 5.88 -9.01
N LEU A 48 12.93 6.57 -8.03
CA LEU A 48 13.11 6.04 -6.67
C LEU A 48 11.77 5.91 -5.94
N ILE A 49 10.83 6.82 -6.17
CA ILE A 49 9.51 6.78 -5.52
C ILE A 49 8.57 5.84 -6.23
N PHE A 50 8.38 5.99 -7.54
CA PHE A 50 7.31 5.30 -8.29
C PHE A 50 7.82 4.08 -9.06
N GLY A 51 9.13 3.95 -9.26
CA GLY A 51 9.73 2.92 -10.10
C GLY A 51 10.00 3.40 -11.53
N PHE A 52 10.77 2.58 -12.27
CA PHE A 52 11.28 2.95 -13.59
C PHE A 52 10.20 2.94 -14.67
N LYS A 53 9.22 2.05 -14.59
CA LYS A 53 8.23 1.81 -15.64
C LYS A 53 6.85 2.40 -15.36
N TYR A 54 6.65 3.02 -14.20
CA TYR A 54 5.37 3.63 -13.88
C TYR A 54 5.14 4.86 -14.76
N PRO A 55 3.95 5.01 -15.40
CA PRO A 55 3.66 6.14 -16.29
C PRO A 55 3.79 7.48 -15.58
N SER A 56 4.56 8.40 -16.18
CA SER A 56 4.86 9.70 -15.55
C SER A 56 3.66 10.63 -15.42
N ASP A 57 2.71 10.52 -16.34
CA ASP A 57 1.43 11.26 -16.32
C ASP A 57 0.50 10.82 -15.20
N GLN A 58 0.76 9.64 -14.61
CA GLN A 58 -0.09 9.03 -13.58
C GLN A 58 0.52 9.06 -12.17
N TYR A 59 1.64 9.75 -11.95
CA TYR A 59 2.27 9.88 -10.62
C TYR A 59 1.35 10.50 -9.54
N TRP A 60 0.34 11.26 -9.96
CA TRP A 60 -0.64 11.82 -9.05
C TRP A 60 -1.45 10.74 -8.29
N ARG A 61 -1.70 9.58 -8.92
CA ARG A 61 -2.50 8.48 -8.36
C ARG A 61 -1.86 7.87 -7.11
N PRO A 62 -0.62 7.33 -7.17
CA PRO A 62 0.04 6.81 -5.98
C PRO A 62 0.34 7.90 -4.95
N THR A 63 0.53 9.16 -5.38
CA THR A 63 0.70 10.29 -4.45
C THR A 63 -0.57 10.53 -3.65
N VAL A 64 -1.74 10.58 -4.30
CA VAL A 64 -3.04 10.70 -3.61
C VAL A 64 -3.30 9.48 -2.73
N ALA A 65 -3.01 8.26 -3.22
CA ALA A 65 -3.16 7.04 -2.43
C ALA A 65 -2.30 7.08 -1.16
N PHE A 66 -1.06 7.57 -1.24
CA PHE A 66 -0.18 7.73 -0.10
C PHE A 66 -0.69 8.77 0.92
N LEU A 67 -1.16 9.92 0.45
CA LEU A 67 -1.77 10.93 1.32
C LEU A 67 -3.03 10.39 2.03
N LEU A 68 -3.88 9.66 1.31
CA LEU A 68 -5.04 8.99 1.88
C LEU A 68 -4.64 7.92 2.90
N LEU A 69 -3.53 7.19 2.67
CA LEU A 69 -2.97 6.26 3.65
C LEU A 69 -2.64 6.97 4.96
N LEU A 70 -1.90 8.08 4.89
CA LEU A 70 -1.53 8.84 6.09
C LEU A 70 -2.76 9.33 6.85
N ILE A 71 -3.77 9.83 6.14
CA ILE A 71 -5.03 10.29 6.75
C ILE A 71 -5.81 9.10 7.35
N SER A 72 -5.82 7.94 6.70
CA SER A 72 -6.54 6.76 7.15
C SER A 72 -5.89 6.08 8.37
N VAL A 73 -4.57 6.19 8.50
CA VAL A 73 -3.81 5.66 9.64
C VAL A 73 -3.87 6.59 10.86
N ALA A 74 -4.06 7.90 10.64
CA ALA A 74 -4.08 8.89 11.71
C ALA A 74 -5.08 8.57 12.87
N PRO A 75 -6.35 8.16 12.63
CA PRO A 75 -7.28 7.85 13.71
C PRO A 75 -6.91 6.57 14.50
N VAL A 76 -6.09 5.70 13.93
CA VAL A 76 -5.56 4.51 14.62
C VAL A 76 -4.42 4.92 15.55
N LEU A 77 -3.55 5.83 15.12
CA LEU A 77 -2.41 6.31 15.91
C LEU A 77 -2.82 7.33 16.99
N PHE A 78 -3.79 8.18 16.68
CA PHE A 78 -4.21 9.27 17.58
C PHE A 78 -5.62 9.03 18.12
N SER A 79 -5.72 8.50 19.33
CA SER A 79 -7.00 8.19 20.01
C SER A 79 -7.90 9.41 20.25
N LYS A 80 -7.38 10.63 20.12
CA LYS A 80 -8.15 11.89 20.24
C LYS A 80 -9.01 12.21 19.01
N LEU A 81 -8.76 11.55 17.89
CA LEU A 81 -9.52 11.77 16.66
C LEU A 81 -10.91 11.11 16.72
N PRO A 82 -11.91 11.67 16.03
CA PRO A 82 -13.27 11.15 16.06
C PRO A 82 -13.30 9.73 15.44
N ARG A 83 -13.95 8.80 16.15
CA ARG A 83 -14.08 7.38 15.72
C ARG A 83 -14.72 7.23 14.32
N LYS A 84 -15.46 8.22 13.86
CA LYS A 84 -16.03 8.23 12.50
C LYS A 84 -14.98 8.11 11.41
N LEU A 85 -13.75 8.60 11.65
CA LEU A 85 -12.64 8.49 10.71
C LEU A 85 -12.14 7.05 10.54
N LEU A 86 -12.44 6.13 11.46
CA LEU A 86 -12.13 4.70 11.29
C LEU A 86 -12.83 4.08 10.08
N VAL A 87 -13.96 4.66 9.64
CA VAL A 87 -14.61 4.24 8.38
C VAL A 87 -13.67 4.46 7.19
N LEU A 88 -12.93 5.57 7.18
CA LEU A 88 -11.93 5.83 6.14
C LEU A 88 -10.80 4.79 6.17
N THR A 89 -10.35 4.39 7.36
CA THR A 89 -9.36 3.32 7.52
C THR A 89 -9.85 2.00 6.90
N GLY A 90 -11.13 1.66 7.11
CA GLY A 90 -11.73 0.45 6.52
C GLY A 90 -11.95 0.54 5.00
N LEU A 91 -12.22 1.73 4.47
CA LEU A 91 -12.43 1.95 3.04
C LEU A 91 -11.11 2.11 2.26
N TYR A 92 -10.05 2.54 2.92
CA TYR A 92 -8.77 2.83 2.28
C TYR A 92 -8.22 1.68 1.41
N PRO A 93 -8.22 0.39 1.84
CA PRO A 93 -7.68 -0.69 1.02
C PRO A 93 -8.33 -0.77 -0.37
N PHE A 94 -9.63 -0.50 -0.47
CA PHE A 94 -10.38 -0.55 -1.72
C PHE A 94 -10.10 0.65 -2.60
N ILE A 95 -10.07 1.85 -2.02
CA ILE A 95 -9.75 3.10 -2.71
C ILE A 95 -8.28 3.12 -3.14
N GLY A 96 -7.37 2.73 -2.25
CA GLY A 96 -5.93 2.68 -2.53
C GLY A 96 -5.59 1.66 -3.62
N PHE A 97 -6.23 0.49 -3.59
CA PHE A 97 -6.09 -0.49 -4.65
C PHE A 97 -6.50 0.09 -6.01
N TRP A 98 -7.69 0.70 -6.09
CA TRP A 98 -8.19 1.30 -7.33
C TRP A 98 -7.29 2.43 -7.84
N LEU A 99 -6.80 3.30 -6.97
CA LEU A 99 -5.90 4.39 -7.35
C LEU A 99 -4.57 3.86 -7.90
N ILE A 100 -3.97 2.85 -7.27
CA ILE A 100 -2.62 2.37 -7.60
C ILE A 100 -2.66 1.47 -8.84
N TRP A 101 -3.52 0.46 -8.87
CA TRP A 101 -3.62 -0.50 -9.98
C TRP A 101 -4.46 0.00 -11.13
N GLY A 102 -5.40 0.91 -10.89
CA GLY A 102 -6.34 1.35 -11.91
C GLY A 102 -7.41 0.31 -12.21
N GLY A 103 -7.94 0.37 -13.43
CA GLY A 103 -9.08 -0.43 -13.86
C GLY A 103 -10.41 0.17 -13.43
N THR A 104 -11.50 -0.59 -13.56
CA THR A 104 -12.84 -0.13 -13.20
C THR A 104 -13.03 -0.08 -11.69
N ILE A 105 -13.74 0.92 -11.18
CA ILE A 105 -14.10 1.05 -9.76
C ILE A 105 -15.00 -0.10 -9.28
N VAL A 106 -15.64 -0.82 -10.21
CA VAL A 106 -16.54 -1.94 -9.91
C VAL A 106 -15.82 -3.06 -9.15
N GLY A 107 -14.56 -3.35 -9.48
CA GLY A 107 -13.80 -4.39 -8.80
C GLY A 107 -13.67 -4.18 -7.28
N PRO A 108 -13.07 -3.09 -6.83
CA PRO A 108 -12.97 -2.76 -5.40
C PRO A 108 -14.33 -2.62 -4.72
N PHE A 109 -15.33 -2.05 -5.41
CA PHE A 109 -16.67 -1.92 -4.88
C PHE A 109 -17.33 -3.29 -4.62
N MET A 110 -17.20 -4.21 -5.56
CA MET A 110 -17.72 -5.59 -5.39
C MET A 110 -16.96 -6.35 -4.31
N ALA A 111 -15.65 -6.12 -4.16
CA ALA A 111 -14.90 -6.65 -3.04
C ALA A 111 -15.43 -6.14 -1.69
N LEU A 112 -15.69 -4.84 -1.57
CA LEU A 112 -16.31 -4.25 -0.39
C LEU A 112 -17.69 -4.86 -0.10
N CYS A 113 -18.55 -4.99 -1.12
CA CYS A 113 -19.85 -5.66 -0.99
C CYS A 113 -19.70 -7.12 -0.54
N GLY A 114 -18.68 -7.83 -1.02
CA GLY A 114 -18.35 -9.19 -0.60
C GLY A 114 -18.03 -9.27 0.90
N PHE A 115 -17.22 -8.35 1.42
CA PHE A 115 -16.92 -8.29 2.86
C PHE A 115 -18.15 -7.97 3.70
N VAL A 116 -19.00 -7.05 3.25
CA VAL A 116 -20.25 -6.71 3.94
C VAL A 116 -21.20 -7.91 3.93
N ALA A 117 -21.38 -8.58 2.80
CA ALA A 117 -22.21 -9.79 2.70
C ALA A 117 -21.67 -10.91 3.58
N ALA A 118 -20.35 -11.14 3.57
CA ALA A 118 -19.70 -12.13 4.44
C ALA A 118 -19.96 -11.85 5.92
N TYR A 119 -19.86 -10.59 6.34
CA TYR A 119 -20.14 -10.19 7.71
C TYR A 119 -21.58 -10.49 8.14
N TYR A 120 -22.56 -10.15 7.30
CA TYR A 120 -23.96 -10.44 7.60
C TYR A 120 -24.26 -11.94 7.64
N VAL A 121 -23.75 -12.70 6.66
CA VAL A 121 -23.91 -14.16 6.61
C VAL A 121 -23.27 -14.80 7.85
N PHE A 122 -22.06 -14.37 8.21
CA PHE A 122 -21.38 -14.84 9.39
C PHE A 122 -22.24 -14.65 10.65
N GLN A 123 -22.73 -13.44 10.91
CA GLN A 123 -23.56 -13.16 12.07
C GLN A 123 -24.85 -13.99 12.14
N GLN A 124 -25.46 -14.25 10.99
CA GLN A 124 -26.70 -15.03 10.94
C GLN A 124 -26.45 -16.52 11.20
N VAL A 125 -25.40 -17.08 10.62
CA VAL A 125 -25.09 -18.51 10.72
C VAL A 125 -24.45 -18.85 12.06
N GLU A 126 -23.55 -18.00 12.57
CA GLU A 126 -22.93 -18.19 13.89
C GLU A 126 -23.98 -18.30 15.00
N LYS A 127 -25.00 -17.42 14.99
CA LYS A 127 -26.08 -17.43 15.99
C LYS A 127 -26.94 -18.68 15.94
N ARG A 128 -26.97 -19.40 14.81
CA ARG A 128 -27.88 -20.55 14.62
C ARG A 128 -27.18 -21.90 14.69
N ILE A 129 -25.90 -21.99 14.32
CA ILE A 129 -25.22 -23.27 14.14
C ILE A 129 -23.93 -23.33 14.95
N SER A 130 -22.84 -22.69 14.43
CA SER A 130 -21.55 -22.61 15.12
C SER A 130 -20.62 -21.62 14.43
N PHE A 131 -19.57 -21.20 15.14
CA PHE A 131 -18.54 -20.30 14.64
C PHE A 131 -17.85 -20.83 13.35
N ALA A 132 -17.46 -22.12 13.32
CA ALA A 132 -16.77 -22.71 12.18
C ALA A 132 -17.64 -22.73 10.92
N VAL A 133 -18.92 -23.11 11.04
CA VAL A 133 -19.87 -23.10 9.94
C VAL A 133 -20.17 -21.68 9.49
N GLY A 134 -20.25 -20.72 10.43
CA GLY A 134 -20.40 -19.31 10.13
C GLY A 134 -19.24 -18.76 9.28
N LEU A 135 -18.00 -19.14 9.62
CA LEU A 135 -16.81 -18.72 8.89
C LEU A 135 -16.81 -19.29 7.46
N LEU A 136 -17.12 -20.57 7.28
CA LEU A 136 -17.21 -21.20 5.97
C LEU A 136 -18.31 -20.57 5.10
N ALA A 137 -19.48 -20.33 5.67
CA ALA A 137 -20.58 -19.68 4.97
C ALA A 137 -20.23 -18.25 4.54
N ALA A 138 -19.53 -17.50 5.40
CA ALA A 138 -19.04 -16.16 5.08
C ALA A 138 -18.03 -16.16 3.92
N LEU A 139 -17.09 -17.11 3.91
CA LEU A 139 -16.14 -17.27 2.82
C LEU A 139 -16.85 -17.59 1.49
N VAL A 140 -17.80 -18.51 1.51
CA VAL A 140 -18.60 -18.85 0.31
C VAL A 140 -19.37 -17.63 -0.19
N ALA A 141 -20.00 -16.87 0.70
CA ALA A 141 -20.71 -15.65 0.34
C ALA A 141 -19.78 -14.59 -0.28
N ALA A 142 -18.58 -14.39 0.27
CA ALA A 142 -17.59 -13.47 -0.27
C ALA A 142 -17.15 -13.86 -1.69
N ILE A 143 -16.84 -15.16 -1.90
CA ILE A 143 -16.44 -15.71 -3.21
C ILE A 143 -17.58 -15.57 -4.21
N PHE A 144 -18.81 -15.83 -3.80
CA PHE A 144 -19.99 -15.72 -4.65
C PHE A 144 -20.20 -14.29 -5.14
N VAL A 145 -20.15 -13.29 -4.23
CA VAL A 145 -20.26 -11.87 -4.59
C VAL A 145 -19.11 -11.45 -5.51
N TRP A 146 -17.91 -11.93 -5.25
CA TRP A 146 -16.75 -11.69 -6.13
C TRP A 146 -16.95 -12.26 -7.54
N SER A 147 -17.48 -13.47 -7.65
CA SER A 147 -17.75 -14.12 -8.95
C SER A 147 -18.78 -13.35 -9.77
N ILE A 148 -19.86 -12.90 -9.13
CA ILE A 148 -20.85 -12.01 -9.76
C ILE A 148 -20.20 -10.72 -10.23
N GLY A 149 -19.34 -10.12 -9.40
CA GLY A 149 -18.62 -8.90 -9.73
C GLY A 149 -17.73 -9.02 -10.95
N SER A 150 -17.11 -10.17 -11.16
CA SER A 150 -16.28 -10.43 -12.35
C SER A 150 -17.11 -10.46 -13.65
N SER A 151 -18.31 -11.03 -13.60
CA SER A 151 -19.23 -11.06 -14.75
C SER A 151 -19.84 -9.69 -15.08
N ILE A 152 -20.03 -8.85 -14.07
CA ILE A 152 -20.58 -7.51 -14.25
C ILE A 152 -19.54 -6.52 -14.81
N LYS A 153 -18.26 -6.75 -14.56
CA LYS A 153 -17.16 -5.88 -15.03
C LYS A 153 -17.23 -5.59 -16.53
N GLU A 154 -17.54 -6.60 -17.34
CA GLU A 154 -17.62 -6.47 -18.81
C GLU A 154 -18.69 -5.48 -19.26
N GLY A 155 -19.77 -5.29 -18.49
CA GLY A 155 -20.84 -4.32 -18.79
C GLY A 155 -20.55 -2.88 -18.36
N PHE A 156 -19.54 -2.66 -17.51
CA PHE A 156 -19.21 -1.35 -16.94
C PHE A 156 -17.80 -0.84 -17.29
N GLU A 157 -17.21 -1.35 -18.38
CA GLU A 157 -15.83 -0.98 -18.79
C GLU A 157 -15.64 0.53 -19.09
N GLY A 158 -16.70 1.30 -19.32
CA GLY A 158 -16.63 2.74 -19.56
C GLY A 158 -16.92 3.64 -18.34
N PHE A 159 -17.32 3.07 -17.19
CA PHE A 159 -17.74 3.86 -16.03
C PHE A 159 -16.58 4.04 -15.03
N ILE A 160 -16.04 5.26 -14.97
CA ILE A 160 -14.95 5.67 -14.06
C ILE A 160 -13.81 4.62 -14.08
N ALA A 161 -13.25 4.37 -15.26
CA ALA A 161 -12.10 3.51 -15.43
C ALA A 161 -10.81 4.34 -15.43
N LEU A 162 -9.84 3.95 -14.61
CA LEU A 162 -8.47 4.43 -14.68
C LEU A 162 -7.64 3.47 -15.55
N GLU A 163 -6.66 3.98 -16.27
CA GLU A 163 -5.74 3.12 -16.99
C GLU A 163 -5.09 2.10 -16.06
N ALA A 164 -5.14 0.82 -16.45
CA ALA A 164 -4.61 -0.25 -15.61
C ALA A 164 -3.09 -0.29 -15.67
N VAL A 165 -2.45 -0.25 -14.50
CA VAL A 165 -0.99 -0.37 -14.39
C VAL A 165 -0.65 -1.76 -13.85
N PRO A 166 0.08 -2.60 -14.60
CA PRO A 166 0.45 -3.93 -14.15
C PRO A 166 1.44 -3.86 -12.99
N SER A 167 1.33 -4.79 -12.04
CA SER A 167 2.19 -4.82 -10.84
C SER A 167 3.69 -4.89 -11.14
N ARG A 168 4.08 -5.44 -12.30
CA ARG A 168 5.48 -5.51 -12.75
C ARG A 168 6.10 -4.15 -13.08
N ASP A 169 5.28 -3.14 -13.34
CA ASP A 169 5.72 -1.79 -13.67
C ASP A 169 5.78 -0.87 -12.44
N MET A 170 5.32 -1.38 -11.31
CA MET A 170 5.42 -0.73 -10.01
C MET A 170 6.78 -1.01 -9.38
N GLY A 171 7.35 0.00 -8.74
CA GLY A 171 8.67 -0.16 -8.10
C GLY A 171 8.97 0.96 -7.12
N GLY A 172 10.25 1.05 -6.75
CA GLY A 172 10.72 2.08 -5.86
C GLY A 172 10.10 2.03 -4.46
N PHE A 173 10.02 3.18 -3.81
CA PHE A 173 9.48 3.33 -2.46
C PHE A 173 7.99 2.99 -2.37
N MET A 174 7.23 3.23 -3.44
CA MET A 174 5.81 2.88 -3.53
C MET A 174 5.56 1.39 -3.30
N LEU A 175 6.37 0.52 -3.90
CA LEU A 175 6.24 -0.93 -3.72
C LEU A 175 6.49 -1.34 -2.26
N ASN A 176 7.48 -0.72 -1.60
CA ASN A 176 7.78 -0.99 -0.19
C ASN A 176 6.60 -0.61 0.72
N ILE A 177 5.93 0.52 0.45
CA ILE A 177 4.75 0.96 1.21
C ILE A 177 3.59 -0.02 1.00
N ILE A 178 3.33 -0.44 -0.24
CA ILE A 178 2.28 -1.41 -0.55
C ILE A 178 2.53 -2.72 0.20
N LEU A 179 3.73 -3.29 0.05
CA LEU A 179 4.09 -4.54 0.72
C LEU A 179 4.04 -4.42 2.24
N GLY A 180 4.59 -3.34 2.81
CA GLY A 180 4.54 -3.09 4.25
C GLY A 180 3.12 -2.99 4.77
N THR A 181 2.26 -2.23 4.10
CA THR A 181 0.86 -2.07 4.48
C THR A 181 0.11 -3.40 4.44
N VAL A 182 0.28 -4.18 3.37
CA VAL A 182 -0.36 -5.49 3.20
C VAL A 182 0.14 -6.47 4.26
N CYS A 183 1.45 -6.55 4.47
CA CYS A 183 2.05 -7.45 5.47
C CYS A 183 1.54 -7.14 6.89
N VAL A 184 1.54 -5.87 7.29
CA VAL A 184 1.06 -5.48 8.63
C VAL A 184 -0.44 -5.75 8.77
N SER A 185 -1.24 -5.41 7.75
CA SER A 185 -2.69 -5.61 7.77
C SER A 185 -3.10 -7.07 7.83
N LEU A 186 -2.32 -7.98 7.24
CA LEU A 186 -2.59 -9.42 7.27
C LEU A 186 -2.01 -10.10 8.52
N SER A 187 -0.81 -9.72 8.95
CA SER A 187 -0.14 -10.36 10.08
C SER A 187 -0.87 -10.14 11.41
N LEU A 188 -1.48 -8.97 11.60
CA LEU A 188 -2.16 -8.61 12.83
C LEU A 188 -3.40 -9.49 13.11
N PRO A 189 -4.38 -9.65 12.19
CA PRO A 189 -5.52 -10.54 12.39
C PRO A 189 -5.10 -12.01 12.55
N ILE A 190 -4.12 -12.46 11.74
CA ILE A 190 -3.63 -13.84 11.81
C ILE A 190 -2.95 -14.09 13.17
N GLY A 191 -2.15 -13.15 13.65
CA GLY A 191 -1.51 -13.22 14.96
C GLY A 191 -2.52 -13.31 16.11
N ILE A 192 -3.60 -12.51 16.05
CA ILE A 192 -4.68 -12.57 17.04
C ILE A 192 -5.40 -13.93 17.01
N LEU A 193 -5.73 -14.44 15.82
CA LEU A 193 -6.37 -15.75 15.67
C LEU A 193 -5.51 -16.89 16.22
N LEU A 194 -4.20 -16.87 15.93
CA LEU A 194 -3.26 -17.84 16.46
C LEU A 194 -3.11 -17.74 17.98
N ALA A 195 -3.09 -16.54 18.54
CA ALA A 195 -3.02 -16.32 19.98
C ALA A 195 -4.27 -16.84 20.69
N LEU A 196 -5.46 -16.61 20.13
CA LEU A 196 -6.72 -17.14 20.66
C LEU A 196 -6.81 -18.66 20.55
N GLY A 197 -6.37 -19.23 19.42
CA GLY A 197 -6.35 -20.69 19.24
C GLY A 197 -5.40 -21.41 20.21
N ARG A 198 -4.36 -20.72 20.71
CA ARG A 198 -3.46 -21.29 21.73
C ARG A 198 -4.09 -21.36 23.13
N GLN A 199 -5.09 -20.52 23.40
CA GLN A 199 -5.74 -20.45 24.73
C GLN A 199 -6.93 -21.42 24.85
N SER A 200 -7.42 -22.00 23.74
CA SER A 200 -8.45 -23.03 23.71
C SER A 200 -7.85 -24.43 23.80
#